data_d24bbbfe5006cfecad3012558de7a72e
#
_entry.id   d24bbbfe5006cfecad3012558de7a72e
#
_cell.length_a   1.000
_cell.length_b   1.000
_cell.length_c   1.000
_cell.angle_alpha   90.00
_cell.angle_beta   90.00
_cell.angle_gamma   90.00
#
_symmetry.space_group_name_H-M   'P 1'
#
loop_
_entity.id
_entity.type
_entity.pdbx_description
1 polymer ?
#
loop_
_entity_poly.entity_id
_entity_poly.type
_entity_poly.pdbx_seq_one_letter_code
_entity_poly.pdbx_strand_id
1 'polypeptide(L)'
;MIKVIKINDTLNVSFDYDADIVSKIKTIPGRKYNSTSRSWDMPLQAIHKLKELFTNLDIAKDVEQDYRAPKYDFKKELDFIEYKPLKIFAEWGLKQLPDYFYEVAASSTGKYHPSYALGEGGLVRHTIAAVRIAEELFRNDTVQNFTNIEKDTVRVSLLLHDGVKHGLEGSEYVVSTHPLEVVKYLEDRYWEVPEEELPDEVIEIMEDGPWEEISCCIKSHMGQWNTDYKTKEEILPKPETVLQSFVHLCDYLASRKCLEFNFDVEG
;
A
#
# COMPACT_ATOMS: atom_id res chain seq x y z
N MET A 1 -3.65 -23.60 24.42
CA MET A 1 -2.84 -22.36 24.35
C MET A 1 -2.00 -22.45 23.10
N ILE A 2 -1.93 -21.40 22.28
CA ILE A 2 -1.16 -21.38 21.03
C ILE A 2 0.13 -20.64 21.33
N LYS A 3 1.27 -21.33 21.24
CA LYS A 3 2.59 -20.79 21.50
C LYS A 3 3.20 -20.29 20.18
N VAL A 4 3.73 -19.06 20.19
CA VAL A 4 4.38 -18.40 19.05
C VAL A 4 5.79 -17.99 19.45
N ILE A 5 6.79 -18.55 18.78
CA ILE A 5 8.20 -18.22 18.97
C ILE A 5 8.83 -17.87 17.63
N LYS A 6 9.94 -17.13 17.67
CA LYS A 6 10.76 -16.87 16.49
C LYS A 6 11.87 -17.91 16.39
N ILE A 7 12.05 -18.47 15.20
CA ILE A 7 13.19 -19.33 14.86
C ILE A 7 13.79 -18.78 13.57
N ASN A 8 14.97 -18.19 13.65
CA ASN A 8 15.56 -17.39 12.58
C ASN A 8 14.57 -16.30 12.11
N ASP A 9 14.27 -16.22 10.82
CA ASP A 9 13.37 -15.23 10.23
C ASP A 9 11.93 -15.76 10.03
N THR A 10 11.51 -16.76 10.81
CA THR A 10 10.18 -17.37 10.73
C THR A 10 9.53 -17.47 12.11
N LEU A 11 8.21 -17.33 12.14
CA LEU A 11 7.41 -17.72 13.29
C LEU A 11 7.22 -19.23 13.30
N ASN A 12 7.44 -19.83 14.45
CA ASN A 12 7.08 -21.21 14.72
C ASN A 12 5.89 -21.24 15.68
N VAL A 13 4.76 -21.79 15.21
CA VAL A 13 3.48 -21.81 15.93
C VAL A 13 3.14 -23.24 16.31
N SER A 14 3.02 -23.48 17.61
CA SER A 14 2.74 -24.81 18.17
C SER A 14 1.53 -24.77 19.12
N PHE A 15 0.74 -25.84 19.10
CA PHE A 15 -0.44 -26.00 19.94
C PHE A 15 -0.82 -27.48 20.01
N ASP A 16 -1.60 -27.86 21.04
CA ASP A 16 -2.23 -29.17 21.10
C ASP A 16 -3.25 -29.30 19.97
N TYR A 17 -3.32 -30.48 19.34
CA TYR A 17 -4.17 -30.66 18.16
C TYR A 17 -5.61 -30.23 18.43
N ASP A 18 -6.08 -29.31 17.62
CA ASP A 18 -7.45 -28.82 17.60
C ASP A 18 -7.83 -28.53 16.15
N ALA A 19 -8.93 -29.12 15.70
CA ALA A 19 -9.37 -29.02 14.30
C ALA A 19 -9.76 -27.60 13.89
N ASP A 20 -10.35 -26.83 14.81
CA ASP A 20 -10.76 -25.45 14.55
C ASP A 20 -9.54 -24.53 14.44
N ILE A 21 -8.54 -24.72 15.33
CA ILE A 21 -7.27 -24.01 15.26
C ILE A 21 -6.56 -24.33 13.94
N VAL A 22 -6.48 -25.61 13.58
CA VAL A 22 -5.87 -26.04 12.30
C VAL A 22 -6.58 -25.43 11.10
N SER A 23 -7.91 -25.36 11.12
CA SER A 23 -8.70 -24.74 10.05
C SER A 23 -8.36 -23.26 9.89
N LYS A 24 -8.31 -22.51 10.99
CA LYS A 24 -7.93 -21.09 11.02
C LYS A 24 -6.46 -20.88 10.58
N ILE A 25 -5.53 -21.67 11.08
CA ILE A 25 -4.12 -21.64 10.67
C ILE A 25 -3.97 -21.83 9.16
N LYS A 26 -4.77 -22.73 8.58
CA LYS A 26 -4.75 -22.97 7.13
C LYS A 26 -5.20 -21.79 6.28
N THR A 27 -5.81 -20.76 6.84
CA THR A 27 -6.14 -19.51 6.13
C THR A 27 -4.95 -18.54 6.02
N ILE A 28 -3.92 -18.75 6.84
CA ILE A 28 -2.75 -17.84 6.88
C ILE A 28 -1.83 -18.10 5.67
N PRO A 29 -1.51 -17.08 4.86
CA PRO A 29 -0.59 -17.23 3.74
C PRO A 29 0.83 -17.60 4.18
N GLY A 30 1.57 -18.31 3.34
CA GLY A 30 2.98 -18.64 3.58
C GLY A 30 3.26 -19.70 4.65
N ARG A 31 2.23 -20.24 5.30
CA ARG A 31 2.38 -21.30 6.31
C ARG A 31 2.91 -22.58 5.71
N LYS A 32 3.75 -23.28 6.48
CA LYS A 32 4.21 -24.66 6.19
C LYS A 32 4.08 -25.48 7.46
N TYR A 33 3.52 -26.69 7.36
CA TYR A 33 3.50 -27.62 8.48
C TYR A 33 4.82 -28.37 8.56
N ASN A 34 5.44 -28.33 9.73
CA ASN A 34 6.66 -29.07 10.04
C ASN A 34 6.28 -30.32 10.85
N SER A 35 6.35 -31.48 10.20
CA SER A 35 5.97 -32.76 10.83
C SER A 35 6.95 -33.22 11.91
N THR A 36 8.20 -32.77 11.86
CA THR A 36 9.23 -33.13 12.83
C THR A 36 9.02 -32.42 14.16
N SER A 37 8.78 -31.10 14.12
CA SER A 37 8.47 -30.28 15.31
C SER A 37 7.00 -30.27 15.68
N ARG A 38 6.13 -30.84 14.83
CA ARG A 38 4.65 -30.78 14.96
C ARG A 38 4.12 -29.34 15.14
N SER A 39 4.71 -28.42 14.41
CA SER A 39 4.41 -26.99 14.45
C SER A 39 4.20 -26.43 13.05
N TRP A 40 3.80 -25.17 12.98
CA TRP A 40 3.61 -24.46 11.74
C TRP A 40 4.64 -23.35 11.61
N ASP A 41 5.44 -23.40 10.55
CA ASP A 41 6.36 -22.32 10.21
C ASP A 41 5.64 -21.31 9.33
N MET A 42 5.81 -20.01 9.63
CA MET A 42 5.12 -18.89 8.96
C MET A 42 6.05 -17.69 8.82
N PRO A 43 5.82 -16.84 7.82
CA PRO A 43 6.49 -15.54 7.77
C PRO A 43 6.24 -14.72 9.05
N LEU A 44 7.20 -13.87 9.45
CA LEU A 44 7.04 -13.02 10.65
C LEU A 44 5.76 -12.20 10.63
N GLN A 45 5.36 -11.69 9.46
CA GLN A 45 4.15 -10.91 9.26
C GLN A 45 2.86 -11.69 9.58
N ALA A 46 2.91 -13.02 9.64
CA ALA A 46 1.74 -13.83 10.00
C ALA A 46 1.25 -13.60 11.45
N ILE A 47 2.06 -12.92 12.30
CA ILE A 47 1.69 -12.61 13.68
C ILE A 47 0.38 -11.78 13.74
N HIS A 48 0.16 -10.83 12.82
CA HIS A 48 -1.07 -10.02 12.80
C HIS A 48 -2.28 -10.91 12.59
N LYS A 49 -2.20 -11.78 11.58
CA LYS A 49 -3.30 -12.70 11.31
C LYS A 49 -3.52 -13.70 12.45
N LEU A 50 -2.46 -14.08 13.15
CA LEU A 50 -2.58 -14.88 14.37
C LEU A 50 -3.31 -14.09 15.48
N LYS A 51 -2.96 -12.82 15.69
CA LYS A 51 -3.62 -11.95 16.69
C LYS A 51 -5.08 -11.68 16.36
N GLU A 52 -5.44 -11.55 15.08
CA GLU A 52 -6.83 -11.42 14.63
C GLU A 52 -7.65 -12.71 14.86
N LEU A 53 -7.06 -13.87 14.57
CA LEU A 53 -7.76 -15.15 14.62
C LEU A 53 -7.85 -15.74 16.02
N PHE A 54 -6.96 -15.35 16.93
CA PHE A 54 -6.82 -15.97 18.25
C PHE A 54 -6.58 -14.94 19.35
N THR A 55 -7.38 -14.99 20.40
CA THR A 55 -7.26 -14.11 21.58
C THR A 55 -6.30 -14.64 22.64
N ASN A 56 -5.94 -15.92 22.61
CA ASN A 56 -5.13 -16.59 23.64
C ASN A 56 -3.81 -17.10 23.05
N LEU A 57 -2.97 -16.15 22.63
CA LEU A 57 -1.62 -16.42 22.13
C LEU A 57 -0.60 -16.28 23.26
N ASP A 58 0.33 -17.22 23.38
CA ASP A 58 1.54 -17.13 24.19
C ASP A 58 2.68 -16.74 23.23
N ILE A 59 2.93 -15.44 23.14
CA ILE A 59 3.90 -14.86 22.20
C ILE A 59 5.20 -14.60 22.96
N ALA A 60 6.31 -15.14 22.46
CA ALA A 60 7.61 -14.89 23.03
C ALA A 60 8.00 -13.40 22.95
N LYS A 61 8.70 -12.90 23.99
CA LYS A 61 9.04 -11.48 24.11
C LYS A 61 9.86 -10.91 22.95
N ASP A 62 10.73 -11.70 22.37
CA ASP A 62 11.51 -11.36 21.18
C ASP A 62 10.61 -11.15 19.95
N VAL A 63 9.58 -11.98 19.79
CA VAL A 63 8.56 -11.80 18.75
C VAL A 63 7.80 -10.49 18.95
N GLU A 64 7.42 -10.14 20.19
CA GLU A 64 6.72 -8.89 20.49
C GLU A 64 7.59 -7.64 20.29
N GLN A 65 8.89 -7.73 20.56
CA GLN A 65 9.82 -6.62 20.40
C GLN A 65 10.20 -6.36 18.95
N ASP A 66 10.43 -7.42 18.17
CA ASP A 66 10.70 -7.31 16.73
C ASP A 66 9.45 -6.90 15.92
N TYR A 67 8.28 -7.05 16.55
CA TYR A 67 6.99 -6.94 15.89
C TYR A 67 6.21 -5.65 16.23
N ARG A 68 6.85 -4.65 16.71
CA ARG A 68 6.38 -3.29 16.44
C ARG A 68 6.63 -3.07 14.95
N ALA A 69 5.55 -3.24 14.15
CA ALA A 69 5.64 -2.95 12.72
C ALA A 69 6.38 -1.63 12.56
N PRO A 70 7.49 -1.59 11.80
CA PRO A 70 8.15 -0.32 11.56
C PRO A 70 7.07 0.60 11.02
N LYS A 71 6.88 1.76 11.63
CA LYS A 71 6.02 2.79 11.06
C LYS A 71 6.74 3.25 9.81
N TYR A 72 6.36 2.70 8.69
CA TYR A 72 6.85 3.16 7.41
C TYR A 72 6.35 4.60 7.24
N ASP A 73 7.28 5.51 7.06
CA ASP A 73 6.99 6.86 6.59
C ASP A 73 7.41 6.96 5.11
N PHE A 74 6.99 8.01 4.46
CA PHE A 74 7.32 8.26 3.05
C PHE A 74 8.50 9.21 2.89
N LYS A 75 9.34 9.38 3.91
CA LYS A 75 10.40 10.38 3.90
C LYS A 75 11.34 10.22 2.71
N LYS A 76 11.77 8.98 2.44
CA LYS A 76 12.67 8.70 1.31
C LYS A 76 11.98 8.93 -0.04
N GLU A 77 10.74 8.52 -0.16
CA GLU A 77 9.94 8.66 -1.37
C GLU A 77 9.62 10.14 -1.65
N LEU A 78 9.36 10.92 -0.61
CA LEU A 78 9.21 12.38 -0.71
C LEU A 78 10.52 13.08 -1.09
N ASP A 79 11.67 12.53 -0.68
CA ASP A 79 12.99 13.10 -1.05
C ASP A 79 13.34 12.89 -2.53
N PHE A 80 12.66 12.00 -3.25
CA PHE A 80 12.78 11.87 -4.70
C PHE A 80 12.12 13.02 -5.46
N ILE A 81 11.15 13.72 -4.85
CA ILE A 81 10.45 14.84 -5.50
C ILE A 81 11.32 16.07 -5.49
N GLU A 82 11.71 16.53 -6.69
CA GLU A 82 12.64 17.65 -6.88
C GLU A 82 11.92 19.01 -6.87
N TYR A 83 10.70 19.07 -7.43
CA TYR A 83 9.92 20.30 -7.48
C TYR A 83 9.24 20.55 -6.14
N LYS A 84 9.72 21.57 -5.44
CA LYS A 84 9.30 21.87 -4.07
C LYS A 84 7.78 21.98 -3.89
N PRO A 85 7.00 22.66 -4.75
CA PRO A 85 5.55 22.70 -4.60
C PRO A 85 4.90 21.33 -4.64
N LEU A 86 5.32 20.43 -5.54
CA LEU A 86 4.82 19.06 -5.59
C LEU A 86 5.18 18.23 -4.34
N LYS A 87 6.38 18.46 -3.78
CA LYS A 87 6.78 17.82 -2.52
C LYS A 87 5.88 18.25 -1.36
N ILE A 88 5.66 19.54 -1.20
CA ILE A 88 4.77 20.09 -0.14
C ILE A 88 3.33 19.62 -0.34
N PHE A 89 2.85 19.59 -1.59
CA PHE A 89 1.55 19.05 -1.92
C PHE A 89 1.41 17.56 -1.54
N ALA A 90 2.43 16.74 -1.87
CA ALA A 90 2.44 15.33 -1.48
C ALA A 90 2.42 15.14 0.04
N GLU A 91 3.23 15.92 0.77
CA GLU A 91 3.24 15.92 2.24
C GLU A 91 1.88 16.32 2.83
N TRP A 92 1.24 17.34 2.25
CA TRP A 92 -0.10 17.77 2.64
C TRP A 92 -1.11 16.65 2.35
N GLY A 93 -1.14 16.10 1.14
CA GLY A 93 -2.06 15.03 0.75
C GLY A 93 -1.94 13.80 1.64
N LEU A 94 -0.72 13.33 1.93
CA LEU A 94 -0.47 12.20 2.82
C LEU A 94 -1.01 12.45 4.24
N LYS A 95 -0.94 13.70 4.75
CA LYS A 95 -1.50 14.06 6.06
C LYS A 95 -3.02 14.07 6.09
N GLN A 96 -3.68 14.22 4.93
CA GLN A 96 -5.14 14.14 4.84
C GLN A 96 -5.65 12.71 4.86
N LEU A 97 -4.82 11.72 4.51
CA LEU A 97 -5.26 10.33 4.40
C LEU A 97 -5.75 9.79 5.75
N PRO A 98 -6.79 8.93 5.74
CA PRO A 98 -7.31 8.35 6.97
C PRO A 98 -6.28 7.44 7.65
N ASP A 99 -6.32 7.40 9.00
CA ASP A 99 -5.35 6.63 9.81
C ASP A 99 -5.21 5.18 9.37
N TYR A 100 -6.31 4.55 8.96
CA TYR A 100 -6.29 3.16 8.52
C TYR A 100 -5.36 2.90 7.32
N PHE A 101 -5.11 3.91 6.48
CA PHE A 101 -4.18 3.79 5.34
C PHE A 101 -2.81 3.28 5.79
N TYR A 102 -2.37 3.71 6.97
CA TYR A 102 -1.08 3.31 7.54
C TYR A 102 -1.08 1.94 8.21
N GLU A 103 -2.25 1.33 8.38
CA GLU A 103 -2.43 0.12 9.18
C GLU A 103 -2.84 -1.10 8.35
N VAL A 104 -3.61 -0.91 7.28
CA VAL A 104 -4.22 -2.03 6.54
C VAL A 104 -3.26 -2.69 5.55
N ALA A 105 -3.65 -3.90 5.12
CA ALA A 105 -3.03 -4.60 4.01
C ALA A 105 -3.43 -3.97 2.66
N ALA A 106 -2.57 -4.06 1.65
CA ALA A 106 -2.89 -3.62 0.29
C ALA A 106 -3.96 -4.50 -0.40
N SER A 107 -4.24 -5.67 0.14
CA SER A 107 -5.19 -6.62 -0.44
C SER A 107 -5.94 -7.37 0.63
N SER A 108 -7.28 -7.35 0.57
CA SER A 108 -8.15 -8.10 1.48
C SER A 108 -7.94 -9.62 1.42
N THR A 109 -7.52 -10.17 0.27
CA THR A 109 -7.36 -11.61 0.07
C THR A 109 -5.93 -12.10 0.09
N GLY A 110 -4.94 -11.25 -0.13
CA GLY A 110 -3.52 -11.61 -0.27
C GLY A 110 -3.19 -12.53 -1.45
N LYS A 111 -4.17 -12.80 -2.34
CA LYS A 111 -4.03 -13.80 -3.40
C LYS A 111 -2.97 -13.42 -4.45
N TYR A 112 -2.93 -12.18 -4.84
CA TYR A 112 -2.11 -11.70 -5.95
C TYR A 112 -0.91 -10.85 -5.51
N HIS A 113 -1.02 -10.18 -4.37
CA HIS A 113 0.02 -9.29 -3.86
C HIS A 113 1.22 -10.05 -3.28
N PRO A 114 2.43 -9.47 -3.37
CA PRO A 114 3.63 -10.01 -2.72
C PRO A 114 3.50 -9.94 -1.19
N SER A 115 4.41 -10.66 -0.51
CA SER A 115 4.39 -10.80 0.95
C SER A 115 4.48 -9.46 1.68
N TYR A 116 5.27 -8.53 1.17
CA TYR A 116 5.45 -7.21 1.78
C TYR A 116 4.16 -6.35 1.81
N ALA A 117 3.23 -6.60 0.89
CA ALA A 117 1.98 -5.87 0.79
C ALA A 117 0.84 -6.46 1.65
N LEU A 118 1.15 -7.47 2.48
CA LEU A 118 0.20 -8.16 3.35
C LEU A 118 0.35 -7.70 4.81
N GLY A 119 -0.74 -7.89 5.59
CA GLY A 119 -0.76 -7.55 7.01
C GLY A 119 -0.71 -6.05 7.28
N GLU A 120 -0.49 -5.70 8.54
CA GLU A 120 -0.44 -4.31 9.00
C GLU A 120 0.63 -3.51 8.23
N GLY A 121 0.28 -2.28 7.80
CA GLY A 121 1.16 -1.43 7.00
C GLY A 121 1.43 -1.96 5.59
N GLY A 122 0.74 -3.01 5.15
CA GLY A 122 0.91 -3.59 3.83
C GLY A 122 0.58 -2.63 2.71
N LEU A 123 -0.40 -1.74 2.91
CA LEU A 123 -0.77 -0.72 1.95
C LEU A 123 0.31 0.35 1.79
N VAL A 124 0.91 0.80 2.87
CA VAL A 124 2.06 1.72 2.84
C VAL A 124 3.24 1.09 2.10
N ARG A 125 3.59 -0.17 2.41
CA ARG A 125 4.69 -0.87 1.72
C ARG A 125 4.41 -1.08 0.22
N HIS A 126 3.16 -1.34 -0.15
CA HIS A 126 2.76 -1.38 -1.56
C HIS A 126 2.97 -0.03 -2.25
N THR A 127 2.54 1.06 -1.63
CA THR A 127 2.70 2.43 -2.12
C THR A 127 4.20 2.79 -2.28
N ILE A 128 5.02 2.50 -1.27
CA ILE A 128 6.48 2.66 -1.33
C ILE A 128 7.07 1.84 -2.50
N ALA A 129 6.65 0.59 -2.64
CA ALA A 129 7.14 -0.27 -3.72
C ALA A 129 6.79 0.31 -5.10
N ALA A 130 5.58 0.84 -5.28
CA ALA A 130 5.16 1.45 -6.54
C ALA A 130 6.04 2.67 -6.90
N VAL A 131 6.33 3.54 -5.92
CA VAL A 131 7.23 4.70 -6.13
C VAL A 131 8.65 4.23 -6.45
N ARG A 132 9.19 3.26 -5.73
CA ARG A 132 10.55 2.73 -5.99
C ARG A 132 10.66 2.04 -7.35
N ILE A 133 9.62 1.36 -7.81
CA ILE A 133 9.56 0.83 -9.17
C ILE A 133 9.66 1.96 -10.20
N ALA A 134 8.93 3.06 -9.99
CA ALA A 134 9.04 4.23 -10.86
C ALA A 134 10.47 4.76 -10.89
N GLU A 135 11.16 4.86 -9.74
CA GLU A 135 12.56 5.29 -9.67
C GLU A 135 13.51 4.37 -10.44
N GLU A 136 13.35 3.06 -10.35
CA GLU A 136 14.16 2.12 -11.14
C GLU A 136 13.93 2.28 -12.65
N LEU A 137 12.69 2.51 -13.07
CA LEU A 137 12.36 2.76 -14.46
C LEU A 137 12.84 4.12 -14.95
N PHE A 138 12.83 5.16 -14.10
CA PHE A 138 13.36 6.50 -14.43
C PHE A 138 14.87 6.53 -14.65
N ARG A 139 15.62 5.60 -14.08
CA ARG A 139 17.07 5.48 -14.31
C ARG A 139 17.43 5.02 -15.72
N ASN A 140 16.46 4.52 -16.47
CA ASN A 140 16.69 4.02 -17.81
C ASN A 140 16.05 4.92 -18.87
N ASP A 141 16.84 5.84 -19.42
CA ASP A 141 16.40 6.78 -20.44
C ASP A 141 15.94 6.13 -21.76
N THR A 142 16.16 4.80 -21.92
CA THR A 142 15.69 4.08 -23.11
C THR A 142 14.25 3.61 -22.99
N VAL A 143 13.64 3.63 -21.78
CA VAL A 143 12.26 3.15 -21.56
C VAL A 143 11.27 4.28 -21.31
N GLN A 144 11.75 5.51 -21.07
CA GLN A 144 10.91 6.69 -20.85
C GLN A 144 11.69 7.97 -21.20
N ASN A 145 10.96 9.04 -21.48
CA ASN A 145 11.53 10.36 -21.78
C ASN A 145 10.73 11.45 -21.06
N PHE A 146 10.52 11.26 -19.75
CA PHE A 146 9.80 12.22 -18.91
C PHE A 146 10.69 13.37 -18.46
N THR A 147 10.13 14.56 -18.45
CA THR A 147 10.70 15.72 -17.77
C THR A 147 10.72 15.52 -16.25
N ASN A 148 11.48 16.31 -15.51
CA ASN A 148 11.50 16.22 -14.04
C ASN A 148 10.11 16.47 -13.42
N ILE A 149 9.34 17.41 -13.97
CA ILE A 149 7.96 17.67 -13.50
C ILE A 149 7.05 16.46 -13.73
N GLU A 150 7.13 15.82 -14.89
CA GLU A 150 6.35 14.62 -15.17
C GLU A 150 6.76 13.46 -14.25
N LYS A 151 8.06 13.29 -13.96
CA LYS A 151 8.53 12.31 -12.98
C LYS A 151 7.96 12.59 -11.58
N ASP A 152 7.96 13.86 -11.16
CA ASP A 152 7.39 14.27 -9.88
C ASP A 152 5.86 14.09 -9.85
N THR A 153 5.16 14.37 -10.96
CA THR A 153 3.73 14.08 -11.11
C THR A 153 3.43 12.59 -10.92
N VAL A 154 4.24 11.70 -11.51
CA VAL A 154 4.12 10.24 -11.30
C VAL A 154 4.34 9.88 -9.83
N ARG A 155 5.38 10.42 -9.19
CA ARG A 155 5.69 10.16 -7.77
C ARG A 155 4.51 10.52 -6.86
N VAL A 156 3.99 11.74 -7.04
CA VAL A 156 2.84 12.23 -6.27
C VAL A 156 1.61 11.38 -6.53
N SER A 157 1.32 11.05 -7.79
CA SER A 157 0.20 10.19 -8.14
C SER A 157 0.30 8.83 -7.46
N LEU A 158 1.48 8.20 -7.47
CA LEU A 158 1.72 6.92 -6.81
C LEU A 158 1.65 7.00 -5.28
N LEU A 159 2.09 8.11 -4.67
CA LEU A 159 1.98 8.29 -3.22
C LEU A 159 0.52 8.36 -2.74
N LEU A 160 -0.39 8.88 -3.58
CA LEU A 160 -1.77 9.16 -3.17
C LEU A 160 -2.81 8.19 -3.77
N HIS A 161 -2.48 7.38 -4.80
CA HIS A 161 -3.44 6.61 -5.61
C HIS A 161 -4.38 5.71 -4.80
N ASP A 162 -3.88 5.09 -3.77
CA ASP A 162 -4.58 4.12 -2.92
C ASP A 162 -5.01 4.70 -1.57
N GLY A 163 -4.97 6.01 -1.39
CA GLY A 163 -5.15 6.71 -0.11
C GLY A 163 -6.45 6.38 0.63
N VAL A 164 -7.52 6.06 -0.10
CA VAL A 164 -8.80 5.61 0.49
C VAL A 164 -9.24 4.26 -0.07
N LYS A 165 -8.28 3.35 -0.27
CA LYS A 165 -8.51 2.02 -0.88
C LYS A 165 -9.62 1.21 -0.24
N HIS A 166 -9.84 1.38 1.05
CA HIS A 166 -10.90 0.73 1.82
C HIS A 166 -12.13 1.65 2.03
N GLY A 167 -12.30 2.68 1.21
CA GLY A 167 -13.35 3.70 1.35
C GLY A 167 -13.07 4.66 2.51
N LEU A 168 -13.88 5.70 2.65
CA LEU A 168 -13.67 6.75 3.66
C LEU A 168 -13.79 6.23 5.10
N GLU A 169 -14.64 5.22 5.31
CA GLU A 169 -14.92 4.64 6.63
C GLU A 169 -14.04 3.43 6.99
N GLY A 170 -13.11 3.04 6.12
CA GLY A 170 -12.24 1.88 6.37
C GLY A 170 -12.96 0.53 6.26
N SER A 171 -13.58 0.23 5.13
CA SER A 171 -14.25 -1.06 4.86
C SER A 171 -13.29 -2.25 5.00
N GLU A 172 -13.81 -3.41 5.41
CA GLU A 172 -13.06 -4.68 5.41
C GLU A 172 -12.53 -5.05 4.02
N TYR A 173 -13.24 -4.66 2.97
CA TYR A 173 -12.90 -4.97 1.59
C TYR A 173 -12.49 -3.73 0.80
N VAL A 174 -11.63 -3.94 -0.18
CA VAL A 174 -11.24 -2.91 -1.14
C VAL A 174 -12.48 -2.40 -1.89
N VAL A 175 -12.62 -1.07 -1.95
CA VAL A 175 -13.69 -0.39 -2.70
C VAL A 175 -13.23 -0.19 -4.15
N SER A 176 -13.99 -0.71 -5.10
CA SER A 176 -13.62 -0.68 -6.52
C SER A 176 -13.54 0.73 -7.10
N THR A 177 -14.25 1.69 -6.52
CA THR A 177 -14.28 3.11 -6.90
C THR A 177 -13.27 3.98 -6.15
N HIS A 178 -12.40 3.38 -5.31
CA HIS A 178 -11.42 4.13 -4.52
C HIS A 178 -10.57 5.13 -5.32
N PRO A 179 -10.23 4.90 -6.61
CA PRO A 179 -9.48 5.89 -7.39
C PRO A 179 -10.23 7.20 -7.58
N LEU A 180 -11.55 7.15 -7.74
CA LEU A 180 -12.38 8.35 -7.82
C LEU A 180 -12.60 8.97 -6.44
N GLU A 181 -12.75 8.11 -5.42
CA GLU A 181 -13.02 8.55 -4.05
C GLU A 181 -11.82 9.29 -3.45
N VAL A 182 -10.58 8.85 -3.70
CA VAL A 182 -9.40 9.53 -3.16
C VAL A 182 -9.21 10.91 -3.80
N VAL A 183 -9.47 11.07 -5.09
CA VAL A 183 -9.38 12.37 -5.75
C VAL A 183 -10.44 13.31 -5.17
N LYS A 184 -11.69 12.87 -5.13
CA LYS A 184 -12.76 13.65 -4.52
C LYS A 184 -12.48 14.01 -3.06
N TYR A 185 -11.96 13.06 -2.29
CA TYR A 185 -11.60 13.27 -0.89
C TYR A 185 -10.54 14.36 -0.72
N LEU A 186 -9.48 14.36 -1.54
CA LEU A 186 -8.45 15.40 -1.48
C LEU A 186 -8.97 16.77 -1.94
N GLU A 187 -9.84 16.79 -2.96
CA GLU A 187 -10.53 18.02 -3.38
C GLU A 187 -11.45 18.55 -2.27
N ASP A 188 -12.23 17.68 -1.62
CA ASP A 188 -13.09 18.08 -0.50
C ASP A 188 -12.24 18.64 0.66
N ARG A 189 -11.09 17.99 1.01
CA ARG A 189 -10.16 18.50 2.03
C ARG A 189 -9.58 19.86 1.68
N TYR A 190 -9.22 20.09 0.43
CA TYR A 190 -8.72 21.37 -0.03
C TYR A 190 -9.77 22.49 0.18
N TRP A 191 -11.02 22.26 -0.18
CA TRP A 191 -12.10 23.25 -0.05
C TRP A 191 -12.62 23.43 1.38
N GLU A 192 -12.39 22.46 2.28
CA GLU A 192 -12.80 22.56 3.68
C GLU A 192 -11.85 23.41 4.54
N VAL A 193 -10.60 23.58 4.12
CA VAL A 193 -9.59 24.36 4.83
C VAL A 193 -9.64 25.82 4.36
N PRO A 194 -9.66 26.81 5.25
CA PRO A 194 -9.53 28.22 4.87
C PRO A 194 -8.23 28.44 4.08
N GLU A 195 -8.31 29.25 3.02
CA GLU A 195 -7.16 29.50 2.13
C GLU A 195 -5.92 29.99 2.90
N GLU A 196 -6.11 30.85 3.92
CA GLU A 196 -5.06 31.37 4.77
C GLU A 196 -4.34 30.32 5.64
N GLU A 197 -4.90 29.11 5.77
CA GLU A 197 -4.33 27.99 6.50
C GLU A 197 -3.63 26.97 5.57
N LEU A 198 -3.83 27.10 4.26
CA LEU A 198 -3.20 26.24 3.26
C LEU A 198 -1.80 26.76 2.91
N PRO A 199 -0.81 25.88 2.69
CA PRO A 199 0.45 26.29 2.07
C PRO A 199 0.23 26.86 0.66
N ASP A 200 0.90 27.96 0.32
CA ASP A 200 0.83 28.55 -1.02
C ASP A 200 1.12 27.53 -2.13
N GLU A 201 2.06 26.61 -1.86
CA GLU A 201 2.43 25.54 -2.78
C GLU A 201 1.26 24.54 -3.02
N VAL A 202 0.40 24.31 -2.04
CA VAL A 202 -0.80 23.45 -2.23
C VAL A 202 -1.82 24.15 -3.12
N ILE A 203 -2.03 25.46 -2.92
CA ILE A 203 -2.91 26.28 -3.75
C ILE A 203 -2.37 26.30 -5.20
N GLU A 204 -1.07 26.55 -5.37
CA GLU A 204 -0.42 26.50 -6.69
C GLU A 204 -0.68 25.18 -7.43
N ILE A 205 -0.52 24.05 -6.77
CA ILE A 205 -0.71 22.73 -7.41
C ILE A 205 -2.18 22.48 -7.75
N MET A 206 -3.10 22.87 -6.87
CA MET A 206 -4.54 22.62 -7.06
C MET A 206 -5.16 23.52 -8.13
N GLU A 207 -4.74 24.77 -8.26
CA GLU A 207 -5.37 25.76 -9.13
C GLU A 207 -4.63 25.97 -10.46
N ASP A 208 -3.31 26.12 -10.41
CA ASP A 208 -2.48 26.50 -11.57
C ASP A 208 -1.49 25.40 -11.98
N GLY A 209 -1.35 24.35 -11.16
CA GLY A 209 -0.35 23.29 -11.30
C GLY A 209 -0.88 22.01 -11.93
N PRO A 210 -0.15 20.90 -11.78
CA PRO A 210 -0.45 19.63 -12.43
C PRO A 210 -1.52 18.79 -11.73
N TRP A 211 -2.40 19.37 -10.87
CA TRP A 211 -3.43 18.60 -10.17
C TRP A 211 -4.35 17.82 -11.11
N GLU A 212 -4.75 18.43 -12.23
CA GLU A 212 -5.58 17.73 -13.21
C GLU A 212 -4.89 16.45 -13.73
N GLU A 213 -3.60 16.53 -14.10
CA GLU A 213 -2.84 15.36 -14.55
C GLU A 213 -2.64 14.34 -13.43
N ILE A 214 -2.31 14.78 -12.19
CA ILE A 214 -2.21 13.91 -11.02
C ILE A 214 -3.54 13.18 -10.78
N SER A 215 -4.66 13.90 -10.80
CA SER A 215 -5.99 13.35 -10.58
C SER A 215 -6.37 12.35 -11.67
N CYS A 216 -6.04 12.63 -12.93
CA CYS A 216 -6.27 11.69 -14.05
C CYS A 216 -5.41 10.42 -13.91
N CYS A 217 -4.14 10.56 -13.51
CA CYS A 217 -3.27 9.41 -13.22
C CYS A 217 -3.86 8.54 -12.10
N ILE A 218 -4.32 9.16 -11.01
CA ILE A 218 -4.95 8.46 -9.88
C ILE A 218 -6.24 7.78 -10.33
N LYS A 219 -7.16 8.50 -10.99
CA LYS A 219 -8.45 7.95 -11.43
C LYS A 219 -8.31 6.73 -12.34
N SER A 220 -7.27 6.67 -13.17
CA SER A 220 -7.06 5.64 -14.18
C SER A 220 -6.07 4.54 -13.79
N HIS A 221 -5.47 4.58 -12.57
CA HIS A 221 -4.39 3.65 -12.19
C HIS A 221 -4.79 2.18 -12.22
N MET A 222 -6.08 1.86 -12.08
CA MET A 222 -6.58 0.49 -12.16
C MET A 222 -6.44 -0.14 -13.55
N GLY A 223 -6.28 0.66 -14.61
CA GLY A 223 -6.06 0.19 -15.98
C GLY A 223 -7.14 -0.77 -16.47
N GLN A 224 -6.75 -2.02 -16.75
CA GLN A 224 -7.68 -3.05 -17.25
C GLN A 224 -8.70 -3.54 -16.22
N TRP A 225 -8.54 -3.24 -14.93
CA TRP A 225 -9.51 -3.60 -13.87
C TRP A 225 -10.48 -2.46 -13.57
N ASN A 226 -10.88 -1.75 -14.59
CA ASN A 226 -11.76 -0.57 -14.53
C ASN A 226 -13.26 -0.90 -14.54
N THR A 227 -13.64 -2.18 -14.45
CA THR A 227 -15.03 -2.63 -14.51
C THR A 227 -15.52 -3.14 -13.16
N ASP A 228 -16.79 -2.94 -12.88
CA ASP A 228 -17.46 -3.60 -11.75
C ASP A 228 -17.42 -5.11 -11.90
N TYR A 229 -17.12 -5.80 -10.79
CA TYR A 229 -16.97 -7.26 -10.83
C TYR A 229 -18.26 -7.99 -11.19
N LYS A 230 -19.43 -7.47 -10.77
CA LYS A 230 -20.75 -8.12 -10.96
C LYS A 230 -21.40 -7.71 -12.27
N THR A 231 -21.49 -6.40 -12.52
CA THR A 231 -22.20 -5.83 -13.69
C THR A 231 -21.36 -5.85 -14.95
N LYS A 232 -20.03 -5.88 -14.82
CA LYS A 232 -19.06 -5.72 -15.92
C LYS A 232 -19.11 -4.37 -16.62
N GLU A 233 -19.82 -3.41 -16.05
CA GLU A 233 -19.84 -2.03 -16.55
C GLU A 233 -18.52 -1.33 -16.21
N GLU A 234 -18.07 -0.44 -17.10
CA GLU A 234 -16.92 0.40 -16.83
C GLU A 234 -17.28 1.43 -15.75
N ILE A 235 -16.55 1.42 -14.64
CA ILE A 235 -16.75 2.30 -13.48
C ILE A 235 -15.59 3.26 -13.24
N LEU A 236 -14.45 3.02 -13.89
CA LEU A 236 -13.26 3.85 -13.81
C LEU A 236 -12.77 4.20 -15.22
N PRO A 237 -12.13 5.36 -15.42
CA PRO A 237 -11.46 5.67 -16.67
C PRO A 237 -10.28 4.73 -16.93
N LYS A 238 -9.94 4.52 -18.21
CA LYS A 238 -8.70 3.86 -18.62
C LYS A 238 -7.58 4.89 -18.76
N PRO A 239 -6.31 4.46 -18.62
CA PRO A 239 -5.19 5.32 -18.97
C PRO A 239 -5.25 5.77 -20.44
N GLU A 240 -5.21 7.07 -20.68
CA GLU A 240 -5.25 7.69 -22.01
C GLU A 240 -3.90 8.31 -22.40
N THR A 241 -3.09 8.72 -21.41
CA THR A 241 -1.79 9.31 -21.64
C THR A 241 -0.64 8.35 -21.29
N VAL A 242 0.57 8.72 -21.71
CA VAL A 242 1.78 7.94 -21.37
C VAL A 242 2.03 7.98 -19.85
N LEU A 243 1.80 9.14 -19.21
CA LEU A 243 1.94 9.28 -17.76
C LEU A 243 0.96 8.36 -17.01
N GLN A 244 -0.32 8.40 -17.37
CA GLN A 244 -1.35 7.56 -16.77
C GLN A 244 -1.01 6.07 -16.93
N SER A 245 -0.58 5.67 -18.13
CA SER A 245 -0.15 4.30 -18.41
C SER A 245 1.07 3.88 -17.58
N PHE A 246 1.99 4.82 -17.32
CA PHE A 246 3.18 4.57 -16.53
C PHE A 246 2.85 4.43 -15.03
N VAL A 247 1.97 5.28 -14.50
CA VAL A 247 1.45 5.15 -13.12
C VAL A 247 0.75 3.79 -12.94
N HIS A 248 -0.14 3.42 -13.86
CA HIS A 248 -0.75 2.09 -13.86
C HIS A 248 0.29 0.96 -13.89
N LEU A 249 1.32 1.06 -14.72
CA LEU A 249 2.37 0.03 -14.81
C LEU A 249 3.11 -0.14 -13.47
N CYS A 250 3.47 0.96 -12.81
CA CYS A 250 4.20 0.91 -11.54
C CYS A 250 3.35 0.29 -10.42
N ASP A 251 2.08 0.68 -10.29
CA ASP A 251 1.13 0.05 -9.37
C ASP A 251 0.93 -1.43 -9.70
N TYR A 252 0.70 -1.75 -10.98
CA TYR A 252 0.56 -3.14 -11.43
C TYR A 252 1.77 -3.98 -11.01
N LEU A 253 2.99 -3.53 -11.27
CA LEU A 253 4.21 -4.25 -10.92
C LEU A 253 4.34 -4.42 -9.40
N ALA A 254 4.02 -3.40 -8.61
CA ALA A 254 4.02 -3.47 -7.14
C ALA A 254 3.00 -4.49 -6.59
N SER A 255 1.97 -4.82 -7.35
CA SER A 255 0.98 -5.84 -7.00
C SER A 255 1.37 -7.26 -7.44
N ARG A 256 2.54 -7.47 -8.08
CA ARG A 256 2.93 -8.78 -8.65
C ARG A 256 3.99 -9.50 -7.81
N LYS A 257 3.77 -10.79 -7.57
CA LYS A 257 4.65 -11.67 -6.77
C LYS A 257 6.01 -12.00 -7.43
N CYS A 258 6.25 -11.52 -8.64
CA CYS A 258 7.55 -11.68 -9.30
C CYS A 258 8.58 -10.61 -8.87
N LEU A 259 8.13 -9.58 -8.16
CA LEU A 259 8.99 -8.56 -7.57
C LEU A 259 8.93 -8.69 -6.04
N GLU A 260 10.09 -8.62 -5.42
CA GLU A 260 10.23 -8.64 -3.97
C GLU A 260 11.02 -7.40 -3.54
N PHE A 261 10.50 -6.70 -2.52
CA PHE A 261 11.19 -5.60 -1.86
C PHE A 261 11.56 -6.05 -0.46
N ASN A 262 12.80 -5.81 -0.08
CA ASN A 262 13.27 -6.03 1.27
C ASN A 262 13.15 -4.71 2.05
N PHE A 263 12.17 -4.63 2.93
CA PHE A 263 11.94 -3.49 3.81
C PHE A 263 12.71 -3.58 5.13
N ASP A 264 13.33 -4.73 5.41
CA ASP A 264 14.01 -5.00 6.70
C ASP A 264 15.47 -4.50 6.73
N VAL A 265 16.02 -4.08 5.59
CA VAL A 265 17.43 -3.64 5.44
C VAL A 265 17.60 -2.13 5.67
N GLU A 266 16.53 -1.43 5.95
CA GLU A 266 16.56 0.02 6.14
C GLU A 266 16.54 0.38 7.63
N GLY A 267 17.70 0.12 8.29
CA GLY A 267 18.01 0.60 9.62
C GLY A 267 18.85 1.87 9.59
#